data_76236b28bf9aca241dc0533e2c8e2695
#
_entry.id   76236b28bf9aca241dc0533e2c8e2695
#
_cell.length_a   1.000
_cell.length_b   1.000
_cell.length_c   1.000
_cell.angle_alpha   90.00
_cell.angle_beta   90.00
_cell.angle_gamma   90.00
#
_symmetry.space_group_name_H-M   'P 1'
#
loop_
_entity.id
_entity.type
_entity.pdbx_description
1 polymer ?
#
loop_
_entity_poly.entity_id
_entity_poly.type
_entity_poly.pdbx_seq_one_letter_code
_entity_poly.pdbx_strand_id
1 'polypeptide(L)'
;MSIWEKAYSREESTFQNKDGGKIYYQVYRPKSGAKKVMVVHHGFGEHSGRYTNLLDAIADKGYVVYLIDARGHGRSDGRRGVITDFADFFADLKQLIDIAKQKEGVQKITLLGHSMGAAVVFLYTGKDNNQNDLNALITSALPIKVQTDLVMDIKKAAGGFLAKLLPTLTIPAGLDVNMISHDKSVVEAYVNDPLVHGNISAYLGDFLLNCYDDALETAAKIKVPIYMFHGKEDQIAISTGSIDAFERLGSSDKTLKLFDGLYHESMNETPREREIVFKELVAWIDKH
;
A
#
# COMPACT_ATOMS: atom_id res chain seq x y z
N MET A 1 23.90 11.69 -3.52
CA MET A 1 23.50 10.35 -4.04
C MET A 1 23.00 9.58 -2.84
N SER A 2 21.75 9.19 -2.87
CA SER A 2 21.11 8.42 -1.79
C SER A 2 21.74 7.02 -1.63
N ILE A 3 21.40 6.32 -0.54
CA ILE A 3 21.94 4.97 -0.29
C ILE A 3 21.46 4.02 -1.38
N TRP A 4 20.16 4.08 -1.73
CA TRP A 4 19.57 3.20 -2.74
C TRP A 4 20.19 3.37 -4.13
N GLU A 5 20.54 4.59 -4.55
CA GLU A 5 21.21 4.82 -5.85
C GLU A 5 22.56 4.13 -5.97
N LYS A 6 23.27 4.00 -4.83
CA LYS A 6 24.54 3.26 -4.76
C LYS A 6 24.30 1.76 -4.72
N ALA A 7 23.26 1.31 -4.00
CA ALA A 7 23.00 -0.10 -3.68
C ALA A 7 22.26 -0.84 -4.80
N TYR A 8 21.39 -0.15 -5.55
CA TYR A 8 20.50 -0.77 -6.53
C TYR A 8 20.79 -0.34 -7.97
N SER A 9 20.48 -1.21 -8.92
CA SER A 9 20.13 -0.83 -10.29
C SER A 9 18.62 -0.74 -10.39
N ARG A 10 18.12 0.22 -11.19
CA ARG A 10 16.68 0.44 -11.42
C ARG A 10 16.31 0.06 -12.85
N GLU A 11 15.24 -0.71 -12.99
CA GLU A 11 14.61 -1.05 -14.26
C GLU A 11 13.15 -0.60 -14.24
N GLU A 12 12.61 -0.20 -15.39
CA GLU A 12 11.21 0.13 -15.59
C GLU A 12 10.60 -0.84 -16.59
N SER A 13 9.36 -1.26 -16.37
CA SER A 13 8.68 -2.20 -17.27
C SER A 13 7.17 -2.04 -17.17
N THR A 14 6.46 -2.73 -18.05
CA THR A 14 5.00 -2.79 -18.04
C THR A 14 4.52 -4.21 -18.33
N PHE A 15 3.30 -4.52 -17.90
CA PHE A 15 2.54 -5.67 -18.38
C PHE A 15 1.14 -5.22 -18.80
N GLN A 16 0.44 -6.03 -19.58
CA GLN A 16 -0.96 -5.77 -19.91
C GLN A 16 -1.86 -6.42 -18.85
N ASN A 17 -2.80 -5.67 -18.31
CA ASN A 17 -3.83 -6.21 -17.45
C ASN A 17 -4.92 -6.94 -18.27
N LYS A 18 -5.89 -7.55 -17.57
CA LYS A 18 -7.00 -8.29 -18.21
C LYS A 18 -7.82 -7.47 -19.20
N ASP A 19 -7.83 -6.15 -19.08
CA ASP A 19 -8.60 -5.22 -19.90
C ASP A 19 -7.77 -4.62 -21.05
N GLY A 20 -6.49 -5.08 -21.21
CA GLY A 20 -5.55 -4.61 -22.23
C GLY A 20 -4.81 -3.32 -21.88
N GLY A 21 -5.08 -2.71 -20.72
CA GLY A 21 -4.36 -1.52 -20.24
C GLY A 21 -2.96 -1.88 -19.76
N LYS A 22 -2.01 -0.97 -19.93
CA LYS A 22 -0.63 -1.13 -19.45
C LYS A 22 -0.55 -0.80 -17.97
N ILE A 23 0.00 -1.72 -17.19
CA ILE A 23 0.37 -1.52 -15.80
C ILE A 23 1.87 -1.35 -15.72
N TYR A 24 2.29 -0.19 -15.21
CA TYR A 24 3.69 0.15 -15.03
C TYR A 24 4.21 -0.40 -13.70
N TYR A 25 5.47 -0.83 -13.67
CA TYR A 25 6.19 -1.18 -12.45
C TYR A 25 7.67 -0.87 -12.56
N GLN A 26 8.29 -0.66 -11.41
CA GLN A 26 9.73 -0.48 -11.26
C GLN A 26 10.33 -1.69 -10.55
N VAL A 27 11.56 -2.05 -10.91
CA VAL A 27 12.33 -3.09 -10.25
C VAL A 27 13.64 -2.49 -9.77
N TYR A 28 13.90 -2.63 -8.50
CA TYR A 28 15.18 -2.28 -7.88
C TYR A 28 15.92 -3.56 -7.52
N ARG A 29 17.07 -3.78 -8.21
CA ARG A 29 17.91 -4.96 -8.01
C ARG A 29 19.15 -4.58 -7.21
N PRO A 30 19.42 -5.19 -6.05
CA PRO A 30 20.67 -4.97 -5.34
C PRO A 30 21.86 -5.38 -6.23
N LYS A 31 22.89 -4.56 -6.27
CA LYS A 31 24.10 -4.80 -7.07
C LYS A 31 24.90 -6.03 -6.58
N SER A 32 24.61 -6.50 -5.36
CA SER A 32 25.17 -7.72 -4.79
C SER A 32 24.19 -8.37 -3.81
N GLY A 33 24.25 -9.69 -3.66
CA GLY A 33 23.56 -10.40 -2.59
C GLY A 33 22.03 -10.53 -2.73
N ALA A 34 21.46 -10.42 -3.93
CA ALA A 34 20.03 -10.66 -4.16
C ALA A 34 19.62 -12.08 -3.72
N LYS A 35 18.68 -12.18 -2.76
CA LYS A 35 18.20 -13.47 -2.22
C LYS A 35 16.71 -13.50 -1.94
N LYS A 36 16.09 -12.34 -1.78
CA LYS A 36 14.69 -12.18 -1.38
C LYS A 36 13.97 -11.28 -2.39
N VAL A 37 12.67 -11.41 -2.47
CA VAL A 37 11.83 -10.57 -3.35
C VAL A 37 10.78 -9.88 -2.49
N MET A 38 10.61 -8.58 -2.70
CA MET A 38 9.53 -7.79 -2.12
C MET A 38 8.69 -7.20 -3.24
N VAL A 39 7.37 -7.30 -3.13
CA VAL A 39 6.41 -6.60 -4.00
C VAL A 39 5.72 -5.53 -3.16
N VAL A 40 5.65 -4.30 -3.67
CA VAL A 40 5.11 -3.15 -2.96
C VAL A 40 3.95 -2.56 -3.75
N HIS A 41 2.82 -2.33 -3.06
CA HIS A 41 1.64 -1.63 -3.58
C HIS A 41 1.48 -0.29 -2.85
N HIS A 42 1.47 0.80 -3.62
CA HIS A 42 1.35 2.17 -3.11
C HIS A 42 -0.08 2.54 -2.68
N GLY A 43 -0.24 3.70 -2.04
CA GLY A 43 -1.49 4.27 -1.55
C GLY A 43 -2.32 4.96 -2.66
N PHE A 44 -3.50 5.47 -2.27
CA PHE A 44 -4.35 6.23 -3.16
C PHE A 44 -3.68 7.56 -3.58
N GLY A 45 -3.84 7.91 -4.86
CA GLY A 45 -3.42 9.19 -5.41
C GLY A 45 -1.92 9.34 -5.65
N GLU A 46 -1.11 8.39 -5.21
CA GLU A 46 0.36 8.40 -5.33
C GLU A 46 0.88 7.37 -6.36
N HIS A 47 2.16 7.01 -6.29
CA HIS A 47 2.80 6.09 -7.24
C HIS A 47 4.09 5.47 -6.66
N SER A 48 4.63 4.46 -7.36
CA SER A 48 5.81 3.68 -6.96
C SER A 48 7.10 4.48 -6.74
N GLY A 49 7.22 5.67 -7.30
CA GLY A 49 8.43 6.51 -7.18
C GLY A 49 8.64 7.11 -5.79
N ARG A 50 7.65 7.04 -4.88
CA ARG A 50 7.71 7.66 -3.56
C ARG A 50 8.29 6.77 -2.45
N TYR A 51 8.81 5.59 -2.78
CA TYR A 51 9.29 4.59 -1.82
C TYR A 51 10.82 4.56 -1.64
N THR A 52 11.52 5.65 -1.97
CA THR A 52 12.98 5.72 -1.87
C THR A 52 13.50 5.57 -0.45
N ASN A 53 12.76 6.06 0.56
CA ASN A 53 13.12 5.88 1.97
C ASN A 53 13.07 4.39 2.38
N LEU A 54 12.10 3.62 1.88
CA LEU A 54 12.06 2.17 2.07
C LEU A 54 13.27 1.50 1.43
N LEU A 55 13.62 1.88 0.18
CA LEU A 55 14.78 1.34 -0.51
C LEU A 55 16.09 1.63 0.22
N ASP A 56 16.25 2.84 0.78
CA ASP A 56 17.40 3.19 1.61
C ASP A 56 17.49 2.31 2.85
N ALA A 57 16.36 2.07 3.53
CA ALA A 57 16.31 1.31 4.77
C ALA A 57 16.62 -0.20 4.60
N ILE A 58 16.29 -0.77 3.42
CA ILE A 58 16.51 -2.21 3.15
C ILE A 58 17.65 -2.47 2.16
N ALA A 59 18.50 -1.47 1.90
CA ALA A 59 19.54 -1.53 0.86
C ALA A 59 20.55 -2.67 1.04
N ASP A 60 20.80 -3.08 2.28
CA ASP A 60 21.73 -4.17 2.67
C ASP A 60 21.01 -5.51 2.92
N LYS A 61 19.69 -5.58 2.75
CA LYS A 61 18.88 -6.77 3.11
C LYS A 61 18.72 -7.79 1.97
N GLY A 62 19.28 -7.50 0.80
CA GLY A 62 19.27 -8.40 -0.35
C GLY A 62 17.91 -8.58 -1.02
N TYR A 63 17.01 -7.61 -0.89
CA TYR A 63 15.71 -7.62 -1.57
C TYR A 63 15.81 -7.09 -3.00
N VAL A 64 15.32 -7.85 -3.97
CA VAL A 64 14.84 -7.31 -5.24
C VAL A 64 13.45 -6.74 -4.98
N VAL A 65 13.24 -5.46 -5.25
CA VAL A 65 11.98 -4.77 -4.93
C VAL A 65 11.22 -4.43 -6.20
N TYR A 66 10.00 -4.95 -6.31
CA TYR A 66 9.05 -4.66 -7.37
C TYR A 66 8.00 -3.68 -6.84
N LEU A 67 7.86 -2.51 -7.45
CA LEU A 67 6.89 -1.49 -7.07
C LEU A 67 5.95 -1.24 -8.23
N ILE A 68 4.66 -1.51 -8.04
CA ILE A 68 3.61 -1.27 -9.03
C ILE A 68 3.14 0.18 -9.00
N ASP A 69 2.80 0.74 -10.17
CA ASP A 69 1.83 1.84 -10.25
C ASP A 69 0.46 1.20 -10.50
N ALA A 70 -0.46 1.33 -9.56
CA ALA A 70 -1.80 0.74 -9.68
C ALA A 70 -2.56 1.33 -10.89
N ARG A 71 -3.50 0.58 -11.46
CA ARG A 71 -4.37 1.10 -12.52
C ARG A 71 -4.97 2.47 -12.13
N GLY A 72 -4.96 3.42 -13.05
CA GLY A 72 -5.42 4.79 -12.79
C GLY A 72 -4.49 5.63 -11.91
N HIS A 73 -3.25 5.18 -11.64
CA HIS A 73 -2.25 5.89 -10.84
C HIS A 73 -0.91 5.96 -11.56
N GLY A 74 -0.08 6.91 -11.16
CA GLY A 74 1.29 7.04 -11.63
C GLY A 74 1.41 7.02 -13.16
N ARG A 75 2.19 6.08 -13.68
CA ARG A 75 2.44 5.87 -15.12
C ARG A 75 1.59 4.75 -15.73
N SER A 76 0.74 4.09 -14.93
CA SER A 76 -0.19 3.09 -15.43
C SER A 76 -1.36 3.72 -16.18
N ASP A 77 -1.90 2.95 -17.13
CA ASP A 77 -3.10 3.33 -17.87
C ASP A 77 -4.34 3.35 -16.96
N GLY A 78 -5.39 4.00 -17.45
CA GLY A 78 -6.66 4.17 -16.77
C GLY A 78 -6.94 5.62 -16.38
N ARG A 79 -8.21 5.93 -16.18
CA ARG A 79 -8.64 7.25 -15.68
C ARG A 79 -8.19 7.40 -14.23
N ARG A 80 -7.65 8.59 -13.88
CA ARG A 80 -7.10 8.85 -12.55
C ARG A 80 -8.11 8.61 -11.44
N GLY A 81 -7.75 7.67 -10.52
CA GLY A 81 -8.57 7.27 -9.38
C GLY A 81 -9.85 6.52 -9.70
N VAL A 82 -10.02 6.03 -10.94
CA VAL A 82 -11.22 5.31 -11.36
C VAL A 82 -10.98 3.81 -11.37
N ILE A 83 -11.84 3.12 -10.63
CA ILE A 83 -11.98 1.66 -10.64
C ILE A 83 -13.46 1.32 -10.47
N THR A 84 -13.90 0.19 -10.98
CA THR A 84 -15.29 -0.29 -10.92
C THR A 84 -15.44 -1.63 -10.21
N ASP A 85 -14.32 -2.29 -9.95
CA ASP A 85 -14.24 -3.52 -9.14
C ASP A 85 -12.89 -3.54 -8.40
N PHE A 86 -12.92 -3.63 -7.08
CA PHE A 86 -11.69 -3.68 -6.27
C PHE A 86 -10.86 -4.93 -6.54
N ALA A 87 -11.49 -6.01 -7.01
CA ALA A 87 -10.81 -7.23 -7.43
C ALA A 87 -9.86 -7.03 -8.64
N ASP A 88 -10.01 -5.93 -9.37
CA ASP A 88 -9.09 -5.58 -10.44
C ASP A 88 -7.68 -5.26 -9.93
N PHE A 89 -7.57 -4.64 -8.75
CA PHE A 89 -6.27 -4.45 -8.09
C PHE A 89 -5.65 -5.81 -7.70
N PHE A 90 -6.47 -6.78 -7.27
CA PHE A 90 -5.97 -8.13 -6.94
C PHE A 90 -5.42 -8.84 -8.17
N ALA A 91 -6.10 -8.72 -9.32
CA ALA A 91 -5.66 -9.34 -10.56
C ALA A 91 -4.32 -8.74 -11.04
N ASP A 92 -4.17 -7.41 -11.01
CA ASP A 92 -2.94 -6.72 -11.38
C ASP A 92 -1.78 -7.07 -10.43
N LEU A 93 -2.07 -7.10 -9.12
CA LEU A 93 -1.09 -7.47 -8.09
C LEU A 93 -0.62 -8.93 -8.26
N LYS A 94 -1.56 -9.87 -8.48
CA LYS A 94 -1.24 -11.28 -8.72
C LYS A 94 -0.33 -11.44 -9.94
N GLN A 95 -0.64 -10.75 -11.02
CA GLN A 95 0.19 -10.81 -12.22
C GLN A 95 1.60 -10.28 -11.97
N LEU A 96 1.77 -9.18 -11.21
CA LEU A 96 3.09 -8.69 -10.83
C LEU A 96 3.84 -9.68 -9.93
N ILE A 97 3.15 -10.30 -8.96
CA ILE A 97 3.73 -11.35 -8.11
C ILE A 97 4.24 -12.52 -8.95
N ASP A 98 3.46 -12.98 -9.92
CA ASP A 98 3.85 -14.07 -10.80
C ASP A 98 5.06 -13.70 -11.68
N ILE A 99 5.09 -12.47 -12.23
CA ILE A 99 6.24 -11.93 -12.95
C ILE A 99 7.49 -11.91 -12.07
N ALA A 100 7.36 -11.41 -10.84
CA ALA A 100 8.47 -11.32 -9.90
C ALA A 100 8.99 -12.71 -9.53
N LYS A 101 8.11 -13.65 -9.19
CA LYS A 101 8.48 -15.04 -8.87
C LYS A 101 9.18 -15.73 -10.03
N GLN A 102 8.66 -15.58 -11.26
CA GLN A 102 9.24 -16.18 -12.46
C GLN A 102 10.61 -15.60 -12.79
N LYS A 103 10.75 -14.26 -12.75
CA LYS A 103 12.01 -13.58 -13.09
C LYS A 103 13.12 -13.85 -12.07
N GLU A 104 12.78 -13.94 -10.80
CA GLU A 104 13.76 -14.13 -9.72
C GLU A 104 13.95 -15.61 -9.33
N GLY A 105 13.16 -16.54 -9.90
CA GLY A 105 13.26 -17.97 -9.58
C GLY A 105 12.86 -18.34 -8.16
N VAL A 106 11.99 -17.54 -7.52
CA VAL A 106 11.54 -17.75 -6.14
C VAL A 106 10.11 -18.30 -6.09
N GLN A 107 9.80 -19.07 -5.06
CA GLN A 107 8.45 -19.61 -4.86
C GLN A 107 7.53 -18.65 -4.11
N LYS A 108 8.11 -17.83 -3.23
CA LYS A 108 7.38 -16.92 -2.34
C LYS A 108 8.06 -15.55 -2.28
N ILE A 109 7.26 -14.54 -1.99
CA ILE A 109 7.72 -13.14 -1.87
C ILE A 109 7.26 -12.53 -0.53
N THR A 110 7.87 -11.41 -0.15
CA THR A 110 7.34 -10.53 0.89
C THR A 110 6.45 -9.49 0.22
N LEU A 111 5.24 -9.30 0.73
CA LEU A 111 4.27 -8.35 0.18
C LEU A 111 4.11 -7.16 1.13
N LEU A 112 4.24 -5.93 0.60
CA LEU A 112 4.05 -4.71 1.36
C LEU A 112 3.00 -3.83 0.70
N GLY A 113 2.09 -3.26 1.50
CA GLY A 113 1.15 -2.25 1.05
C GLY A 113 1.07 -1.06 1.99
N HIS A 114 0.83 0.12 1.43
CA HIS A 114 0.60 1.36 2.17
C HIS A 114 -0.79 1.92 1.87
N SER A 115 -1.53 2.34 2.90
CA SER A 115 -2.84 2.99 2.75
C SER A 115 -3.80 2.16 1.87
N MET A 116 -4.37 2.69 0.78
CA MET A 116 -5.14 1.90 -0.18
C MET A 116 -4.41 0.61 -0.59
N GLY A 117 -3.10 0.69 -0.83
CA GLY A 117 -2.28 -0.49 -1.12
C GLY A 117 -2.26 -1.48 0.04
N ALA A 118 -2.31 -1.02 1.30
CA ALA A 118 -2.43 -1.92 2.45
C ALA A 118 -3.78 -2.65 2.44
N ALA A 119 -4.89 -1.98 2.09
CA ALA A 119 -6.18 -2.65 1.91
C ALA A 119 -6.12 -3.68 0.77
N VAL A 120 -5.48 -3.32 -0.36
CA VAL A 120 -5.32 -4.25 -1.50
C VAL A 120 -4.55 -5.50 -1.08
N VAL A 121 -3.35 -5.36 -0.50
CA VAL A 121 -2.52 -6.52 -0.13
C VAL A 121 -3.13 -7.35 1.00
N PHE A 122 -3.81 -6.69 1.94
CA PHE A 122 -4.47 -7.37 3.07
C PHE A 122 -5.65 -8.23 2.60
N LEU A 123 -6.58 -7.64 1.86
CA LEU A 123 -7.74 -8.35 1.33
C LEU A 123 -7.34 -9.42 0.31
N TYR A 124 -6.36 -9.15 -0.54
CA TYR A 124 -5.77 -10.12 -1.46
C TYR A 124 -5.21 -11.35 -0.72
N THR A 125 -4.46 -11.14 0.36
CA THR A 125 -3.79 -12.22 1.10
C THR A 125 -4.78 -13.19 1.73
N GLY A 126 -5.88 -12.70 2.29
CA GLY A 126 -6.89 -13.56 2.90
C GLY A 126 -7.87 -14.20 1.92
N LYS A 127 -7.75 -13.88 0.62
CA LYS A 127 -8.63 -14.43 -0.42
C LYS A 127 -8.01 -15.67 -1.06
N ASP A 128 -8.81 -16.72 -1.18
CA ASP A 128 -8.42 -17.97 -1.83
C ASP A 128 -7.10 -18.56 -1.24
N ASN A 129 -6.19 -18.98 -2.12
CA ASN A 129 -4.88 -19.52 -1.75
C ASN A 129 -3.73 -18.51 -1.96
N ASN A 130 -4.02 -17.22 -2.10
CA ASN A 130 -3.03 -16.19 -2.45
C ASN A 130 -1.88 -16.11 -1.45
N GLN A 131 -2.14 -16.37 -0.17
CA GLN A 131 -1.10 -16.40 0.86
C GLN A 131 -0.04 -17.49 0.67
N ASN A 132 -0.30 -18.50 -0.18
CA ASN A 132 0.70 -19.53 -0.49
C ASN A 132 1.90 -18.98 -1.26
N ASP A 133 1.75 -17.84 -1.93
CA ASP A 133 2.81 -17.13 -2.64
C ASP A 133 3.64 -16.22 -1.73
N LEU A 134 3.32 -16.14 -0.42
CA LEU A 134 3.92 -15.18 0.48
C LEU A 134 4.81 -15.84 1.54
N ASN A 135 5.97 -15.23 1.80
CA ASN A 135 6.76 -15.45 3.00
C ASN A 135 6.19 -14.62 4.16
N ALA A 136 5.82 -13.39 3.88
CA ALA A 136 5.35 -12.43 4.87
C ALA A 136 4.45 -11.36 4.24
N LEU A 137 3.57 -10.78 5.05
CA LEU A 137 2.74 -9.62 4.71
C LEU A 137 3.14 -8.43 5.59
N ILE A 138 3.26 -7.25 4.99
CA ILE A 138 3.53 -5.99 5.68
C ILE A 138 2.46 -4.98 5.30
N THR A 139 1.82 -4.33 6.29
CA THR A 139 0.86 -3.26 6.04
C THR A 139 1.23 -1.99 6.78
N SER A 140 1.22 -0.87 6.07
CA SER A 140 1.41 0.48 6.59
C SER A 140 0.10 1.24 6.50
N ALA A 141 -0.39 1.77 7.62
CA ALA A 141 -1.61 2.60 7.69
C ALA A 141 -2.83 1.95 7.00
N LEU A 142 -3.21 0.73 7.45
CA LEU A 142 -4.36 -0.01 6.89
C LEU A 142 -5.67 0.80 7.01
N PRO A 143 -6.31 1.24 5.90
CA PRO A 143 -7.36 2.25 5.91
C PRO A 143 -8.76 1.61 5.97
N ILE A 144 -9.01 0.73 6.94
CA ILE A 144 -10.34 0.09 7.10
C ILE A 144 -11.26 0.87 8.02
N LYS A 145 -10.75 1.91 8.70
CA LYS A 145 -11.53 2.80 9.55
C LYS A 145 -11.11 4.24 9.29
N VAL A 146 -12.08 5.07 9.02
CA VAL A 146 -11.87 6.51 8.80
C VAL A 146 -12.63 7.30 9.86
N GLN A 147 -12.16 8.50 10.18
CA GLN A 147 -12.88 9.36 11.10
C GLN A 147 -14.21 9.78 10.49
N THR A 148 -15.31 9.53 11.20
CA THR A 148 -16.64 9.89 10.75
C THR A 148 -17.26 10.90 11.70
N ASP A 149 -17.93 11.89 11.11
CA ASP A 149 -18.89 12.76 11.77
C ASP A 149 -20.25 12.64 11.07
N LEU A 150 -21.30 13.29 11.58
CA LEU A 150 -22.61 13.24 10.98
C LEU A 150 -22.64 13.68 9.50
N VAL A 151 -21.78 14.63 9.12
CA VAL A 151 -21.64 15.08 7.72
C VAL A 151 -21.03 14.01 6.86
N MET A 152 -20.03 13.28 7.38
CA MET A 152 -19.40 12.16 6.69
C MET A 152 -20.38 10.99 6.52
N ASP A 153 -21.21 10.69 7.52
CA ASP A 153 -22.22 9.62 7.44
C ASP A 153 -23.28 9.93 6.35
N ILE A 154 -23.70 11.19 6.24
CA ILE A 154 -24.59 11.63 5.14
C ILE A 154 -23.87 11.50 3.78
N LYS A 155 -22.58 11.88 3.70
CA LYS A 155 -21.78 11.72 2.48
C LYS A 155 -21.59 10.24 2.11
N LYS A 156 -21.40 9.36 3.10
CA LYS A 156 -21.31 7.91 2.90
C LYS A 156 -22.60 7.37 2.28
N ALA A 157 -23.76 7.72 2.83
CA ALA A 157 -25.05 7.26 2.31
C ALA A 157 -25.30 7.73 0.88
N ALA A 158 -25.01 9.00 0.57
CA ALA A 158 -25.09 9.55 -0.78
C ALA A 158 -24.05 8.90 -1.72
N GLY A 159 -22.84 8.65 -1.22
CA GLY A 159 -21.76 7.99 -1.94
C GLY A 159 -22.10 6.58 -2.37
N GLY A 160 -22.67 5.77 -1.48
CA GLY A 160 -23.12 4.41 -1.79
C GLY A 160 -24.20 4.35 -2.88
N PHE A 161 -25.12 5.34 -2.92
CA PHE A 161 -26.08 5.46 -4.00
C PHE A 161 -25.41 5.83 -5.34
N LEU A 162 -24.48 6.80 -5.31
CA LEU A 162 -23.70 7.21 -6.48
C LEU A 162 -22.79 6.10 -6.99
N ALA A 163 -22.18 5.33 -6.10
CA ALA A 163 -21.33 4.20 -6.45
C ALA A 163 -22.08 3.12 -7.24
N LYS A 164 -23.36 2.93 -6.94
CA LYS A 164 -24.22 1.97 -7.66
C LYS A 164 -24.69 2.49 -9.02
N LEU A 165 -25.03 3.78 -9.12
CA LEU A 165 -25.57 4.36 -10.36
C LEU A 165 -24.50 4.89 -11.31
N LEU A 166 -23.46 5.49 -10.76
CA LEU A 166 -22.39 6.17 -11.49
C LEU A 166 -21.02 5.80 -10.91
N PRO A 167 -20.62 4.52 -10.94
CA PRO A 167 -19.40 4.03 -10.26
C PRO A 167 -18.13 4.74 -10.71
N THR A 168 -18.10 5.22 -11.96
CA THR A 168 -16.95 5.93 -12.55
C THR A 168 -17.00 7.45 -12.39
N LEU A 169 -18.03 7.99 -11.72
CA LEU A 169 -18.08 9.42 -11.41
C LEU A 169 -16.92 9.76 -10.49
N THR A 170 -16.09 10.72 -10.87
CA THR A 170 -14.94 11.17 -10.09
C THR A 170 -15.26 12.44 -9.32
N ILE A 171 -14.87 12.45 -8.05
CA ILE A 171 -14.97 13.60 -7.15
C ILE A 171 -13.60 13.82 -6.49
N PRO A 172 -13.31 15.03 -5.98
CA PRO A 172 -12.15 15.24 -5.10
C PRO A 172 -12.27 14.35 -3.86
N ALA A 173 -11.20 13.62 -3.52
CA ALA A 173 -11.17 12.76 -2.33
C ALA A 173 -11.27 13.56 -1.01
N GLY A 174 -10.86 14.83 -1.05
CA GLY A 174 -10.94 15.71 0.12
C GLY A 174 -9.93 15.40 1.21
N LEU A 175 -8.84 14.70 0.87
CA LEU A 175 -7.75 14.43 1.82
C LEU A 175 -6.97 15.72 2.12
N ASP A 176 -6.75 15.98 3.41
CA ASP A 176 -5.83 17.04 3.81
C ASP A 176 -4.39 16.54 3.66
N VAL A 177 -3.71 17.02 2.63
CA VAL A 177 -2.33 16.64 2.31
C VAL A 177 -1.33 17.03 3.42
N ASN A 178 -1.68 17.94 4.33
CA ASN A 178 -0.83 18.26 5.47
C ASN A 178 -0.79 17.14 6.51
N MET A 179 -1.74 16.20 6.45
CA MET A 179 -1.84 15.05 7.36
C MET A 179 -1.08 13.81 6.86
N ILE A 180 -0.39 13.90 5.71
CA ILE A 180 0.44 12.77 5.26
C ILE A 180 1.73 12.64 6.08
N SER A 181 2.38 13.74 6.44
CA SER A 181 3.65 13.77 7.15
C SER A 181 3.90 15.10 7.85
N HIS A 182 4.67 15.10 8.93
CA HIS A 182 5.21 16.31 9.57
C HIS A 182 6.37 16.92 8.74
N ASP A 183 7.03 16.15 7.90
CA ASP A 183 8.08 16.65 7.00
C ASP A 183 7.46 17.47 5.86
N LYS A 184 7.58 18.79 5.97
CA LYS A 184 7.04 19.73 4.98
C LYS A 184 7.62 19.53 3.58
N SER A 185 8.85 19.02 3.47
CA SER A 185 9.45 18.72 2.16
C SER A 185 8.75 17.54 1.47
N VAL A 186 8.26 16.57 2.24
CA VAL A 186 7.45 15.44 1.73
C VAL A 186 6.08 15.94 1.27
N VAL A 187 5.43 16.81 2.05
CA VAL A 187 4.14 17.41 1.66
C VAL A 187 4.29 18.25 0.39
N GLU A 188 5.32 19.09 0.31
CA GLU A 188 5.61 19.91 -0.87
C GLU A 188 5.91 19.07 -2.10
N ALA A 189 6.72 18.01 -1.96
CA ALA A 189 7.01 17.08 -3.04
C ALA A 189 5.74 16.37 -3.53
N TYR A 190 4.84 15.96 -2.61
CA TYR A 190 3.55 15.34 -2.95
C TYR A 190 2.66 16.28 -3.76
N VAL A 191 2.51 17.53 -3.32
CA VAL A 191 1.64 18.53 -3.97
C VAL A 191 2.15 18.91 -5.38
N ASN A 192 3.48 18.96 -5.55
CA ASN A 192 4.10 19.36 -6.82
C ASN A 192 4.37 18.20 -7.78
N ASP A 193 4.08 16.96 -7.40
CA ASP A 193 4.32 15.79 -8.24
C ASP A 193 3.20 15.64 -9.30
N PRO A 194 3.52 15.72 -10.61
CA PRO A 194 2.52 15.60 -11.68
C PRO A 194 1.89 14.20 -11.80
N LEU A 195 2.46 13.18 -11.15
CA LEU A 195 1.93 11.83 -11.11
C LEU A 195 0.94 11.60 -9.95
N VAL A 196 0.89 12.54 -9.01
CA VAL A 196 -0.05 12.54 -7.88
C VAL A 196 -1.39 13.14 -8.30
N HIS A 197 -2.48 12.62 -7.77
CA HIS A 197 -3.82 13.15 -8.01
C HIS A 197 -4.74 12.99 -6.80
N GLY A 198 -5.71 13.89 -6.67
CA GLY A 198 -6.71 13.86 -5.59
C GLY A 198 -8.11 13.40 -6.02
N ASN A 199 -8.29 12.86 -7.24
CA ASN A 199 -9.59 12.42 -7.75
C ASN A 199 -9.84 10.96 -7.41
N ILE A 200 -11.05 10.65 -6.90
CA ILE A 200 -11.48 9.30 -6.56
C ILE A 200 -12.82 9.00 -7.22
N SER A 201 -12.98 7.78 -7.76
CA SER A 201 -14.30 7.36 -8.27
C SER A 201 -15.27 7.08 -7.12
N ALA A 202 -16.55 7.27 -7.38
CA ALA A 202 -17.60 6.99 -6.41
C ALA A 202 -17.52 5.55 -5.87
N TYR A 203 -17.24 4.57 -6.75
CA TYR A 203 -17.05 3.19 -6.35
C TYR A 203 -15.85 3.00 -5.41
N LEU A 204 -14.66 3.52 -5.77
CA LEU A 204 -13.46 3.35 -4.94
C LEU A 204 -13.61 4.03 -3.58
N GLY A 205 -14.20 5.23 -3.56
CA GLY A 205 -14.48 5.95 -2.32
C GLY A 205 -15.44 5.18 -1.41
N ASP A 206 -16.54 4.69 -1.96
CA ASP A 206 -17.51 3.88 -1.23
C ASP A 206 -16.87 2.59 -0.68
N PHE A 207 -16.09 1.89 -1.51
CA PHE A 207 -15.39 0.68 -1.08
C PHE A 207 -14.47 0.93 0.11
N LEU A 208 -13.58 1.93 0.02
CA LEU A 208 -12.62 2.25 1.10
C LEU A 208 -13.30 2.72 2.38
N LEU A 209 -14.49 3.35 2.28
CA LEU A 209 -15.27 3.78 3.43
C LEU A 209 -16.04 2.63 4.12
N ASN A 210 -16.29 1.53 3.40
CA ASN A 210 -17.19 0.46 3.86
C ASN A 210 -16.53 -0.94 3.93
N CYS A 211 -15.23 -1.07 3.65
CA CYS A 211 -14.53 -2.36 3.65
C CYS A 211 -14.18 -2.91 5.05
N TYR A 212 -14.66 -2.30 6.13
CA TYR A 212 -14.30 -2.65 7.51
C TYR A 212 -14.65 -4.10 7.84
N ASP A 213 -15.90 -4.51 7.65
CA ASP A 213 -16.35 -5.86 7.98
C ASP A 213 -15.66 -6.92 7.12
N ASP A 214 -15.50 -6.66 5.82
CA ASP A 214 -14.77 -7.53 4.90
C ASP A 214 -13.30 -7.70 5.34
N ALA A 215 -12.68 -6.64 5.84
CA ALA A 215 -11.32 -6.70 6.34
C ALA A 215 -11.20 -7.52 7.63
N LEU A 216 -12.17 -7.41 8.56
CA LEU A 216 -12.18 -8.22 9.79
C LEU A 216 -12.40 -9.71 9.49
N GLU A 217 -13.29 -10.05 8.55
CA GLU A 217 -13.46 -11.42 8.09
C GLU A 217 -12.20 -11.97 7.41
N THR A 218 -11.55 -11.12 6.61
CA THR A 218 -10.30 -11.45 5.93
C THR A 218 -9.16 -11.69 6.92
N ALA A 219 -9.05 -10.86 7.96
CA ALA A 219 -8.04 -11.00 9.00
C ALA A 219 -7.97 -12.41 9.60
N ALA A 220 -9.13 -13.03 9.89
CA ALA A 220 -9.20 -14.38 10.44
C ALA A 220 -8.64 -15.46 9.51
N LYS A 221 -8.59 -15.19 8.20
CA LYS A 221 -8.10 -16.12 7.16
C LYS A 221 -6.59 -16.00 6.93
N ILE A 222 -5.96 -14.88 7.28
CA ILE A 222 -4.53 -14.65 7.10
C ILE A 222 -3.75 -15.48 8.12
N LYS A 223 -2.84 -16.32 7.63
CA LYS A 223 -2.02 -17.26 8.44
C LYS A 223 -0.51 -17.05 8.26
N VAL A 224 -0.08 -16.30 7.23
CA VAL A 224 1.33 -15.96 7.03
C VAL A 224 1.84 -15.01 8.11
N PRO A 225 3.16 -14.96 8.36
CA PRO A 225 3.75 -13.92 9.20
C PRO A 225 3.33 -12.52 8.75
N ILE A 226 2.91 -11.67 9.68
CA ILE A 226 2.42 -10.34 9.36
C ILE A 226 2.96 -9.26 10.29
N TYR A 227 3.47 -8.19 9.68
CA TYR A 227 3.84 -6.95 10.36
C TYR A 227 2.91 -5.83 9.96
N MET A 228 2.24 -5.25 10.92
CA MET A 228 1.36 -4.10 10.75
C MET A 228 1.96 -2.91 11.48
N PHE A 229 1.96 -1.73 10.85
CA PHE A 229 2.37 -0.51 11.53
C PHE A 229 1.51 0.69 11.12
N HIS A 230 1.36 1.65 12.05
CA HIS A 230 0.48 2.79 11.88
C HIS A 230 0.95 3.97 12.73
N GLY A 231 0.84 5.19 12.22
CA GLY A 231 0.98 6.41 13.00
C GLY A 231 -0.26 6.60 13.89
N LYS A 232 -0.10 6.90 15.18
CA LYS A 232 -1.24 7.08 16.08
C LYS A 232 -2.03 8.35 15.81
N GLU A 233 -1.38 9.38 15.29
CA GLU A 233 -1.98 10.68 14.97
C GLU A 233 -2.45 10.75 13.51
N ASP A 234 -2.55 9.60 12.83
CA ASP A 234 -3.09 9.50 11.48
C ASP A 234 -4.57 9.90 11.46
N GLN A 235 -4.87 10.98 10.72
CA GLN A 235 -6.22 11.53 10.55
C GLN A 235 -6.86 11.12 9.22
N ILE A 236 -6.11 10.46 8.34
CA ILE A 236 -6.61 9.93 7.05
C ILE A 236 -7.18 8.53 7.25
N ALA A 237 -6.41 7.66 7.89
CA ALA A 237 -6.82 6.32 8.27
C ALA A 237 -6.62 6.13 9.79
N ILE A 238 -7.70 5.85 10.52
CA ILE A 238 -7.62 5.77 11.99
C ILE A 238 -6.92 4.48 12.40
N SER A 239 -5.87 4.61 13.23
CA SER A 239 -5.05 3.49 13.68
C SER A 239 -5.82 2.41 14.44
N THR A 240 -6.99 2.74 15.02
CA THR A 240 -7.86 1.72 15.65
C THR A 240 -8.36 0.66 14.66
N GLY A 241 -8.49 0.99 13.37
CA GLY A 241 -8.78 -0.01 12.33
C GLY A 241 -7.70 -1.09 12.23
N SER A 242 -6.43 -0.69 12.28
CA SER A 242 -5.32 -1.65 12.33
C SER A 242 -5.33 -2.50 13.60
N ILE A 243 -5.72 -1.93 14.75
CA ILE A 243 -5.87 -2.66 16.01
C ILE A 243 -6.98 -3.71 15.87
N ASP A 244 -8.16 -3.31 15.39
CA ASP A 244 -9.31 -4.20 15.24
C ASP A 244 -9.00 -5.39 14.30
N ALA A 245 -8.29 -5.10 13.17
CA ALA A 245 -7.83 -6.15 12.26
C ALA A 245 -6.80 -7.07 12.90
N PHE A 246 -5.82 -6.50 13.63
CA PHE A 246 -4.76 -7.26 14.32
C PHE A 246 -5.31 -8.24 15.34
N GLU A 247 -6.33 -7.86 16.11
CA GLU A 247 -6.99 -8.72 17.09
C GLU A 247 -7.64 -9.93 16.43
N ARG A 248 -8.18 -9.76 15.21
CA ARG A 248 -8.86 -10.79 14.41
C ARG A 248 -7.92 -11.69 13.62
N LEU A 249 -6.63 -11.33 13.46
CA LEU A 249 -5.68 -12.08 12.65
C LEU A 249 -5.58 -13.54 13.08
N GLY A 250 -5.73 -14.41 12.09
CA GLY A 250 -5.56 -15.85 12.27
C GLY A 250 -4.11 -16.33 12.26
N SER A 251 -3.13 -15.44 11.98
CA SER A 251 -1.71 -15.73 12.06
C SER A 251 -1.25 -15.86 13.52
N SER A 252 -0.43 -16.86 13.80
CA SER A 252 0.28 -17.00 15.09
C SER A 252 1.55 -16.15 15.17
N ASP A 253 2.06 -15.72 14.03
CA ASP A 253 3.23 -14.86 13.91
C ASP A 253 2.78 -13.47 13.42
N LYS A 254 2.41 -12.62 14.36
CA LYS A 254 1.86 -11.30 14.09
C LYS A 254 2.45 -10.24 14.99
N THR A 255 2.77 -9.10 14.42
CA THR A 255 3.30 -7.92 15.12
C THR A 255 2.52 -6.68 14.71
N LEU A 256 2.10 -5.87 15.67
CA LEU A 256 1.54 -4.54 15.44
C LEU A 256 2.44 -3.50 16.13
N LYS A 257 2.85 -2.49 15.39
CA LYS A 257 3.57 -1.32 15.89
C LYS A 257 2.76 -0.05 15.65
N LEU A 258 2.41 0.63 16.73
CA LEU A 258 1.80 1.94 16.70
C LEU A 258 2.85 2.97 17.09
N PHE A 259 3.06 3.98 16.24
CA PHE A 259 4.06 5.01 16.46
C PHE A 259 3.40 6.29 16.96
N ASP A 260 3.73 6.70 18.20
CA ASP A 260 3.21 7.92 18.81
C ASP A 260 3.64 9.15 18.01
N GLY A 261 2.73 10.09 17.83
CA GLY A 261 2.98 11.36 17.18
C GLY A 261 3.12 11.30 15.66
N LEU A 262 3.05 10.12 15.02
CA LEU A 262 3.23 10.02 13.56
C LEU A 262 1.91 10.09 12.80
N TYR A 263 1.98 10.70 11.61
CA TYR A 263 0.89 10.81 10.66
C TYR A 263 0.79 9.61 9.71
N HIS A 264 0.08 9.78 8.59
CA HIS A 264 -0.31 8.72 7.68
C HIS A 264 0.87 8.00 7.02
N GLU A 265 1.85 8.75 6.52
CA GLU A 265 3.03 8.21 5.85
C GLU A 265 4.21 8.03 6.81
N SER A 266 4.09 7.14 7.79
CA SER A 266 5.14 6.92 8.80
C SER A 266 6.52 6.63 8.20
N MET A 267 6.59 6.04 6.99
CA MET A 267 7.84 5.81 6.23
C MET A 267 8.44 7.09 5.63
N ASN A 268 7.65 8.15 5.56
CA ASN A 268 8.03 9.44 4.99
C ASN A 268 7.96 10.58 6.02
N GLU A 269 7.94 10.26 7.30
CA GLU A 269 8.04 11.24 8.37
C GLU A 269 9.42 11.91 8.42
N THR A 270 9.62 12.84 9.33
CA THR A 270 10.91 13.52 9.50
C THR A 270 12.05 12.49 9.63
N PRO A 271 13.30 12.84 9.24
CA PRO A 271 14.39 11.87 9.23
C PRO A 271 14.58 11.09 10.53
N ARG A 272 14.40 11.74 11.68
CA ARG A 272 14.51 11.11 13.00
C ARG A 272 13.39 10.10 13.25
N GLU A 273 12.18 10.45 12.89
CA GLU A 273 10.98 9.64 13.17
C GLU A 273 10.93 8.43 12.25
N ARG A 274 11.15 8.62 10.93
CA ARG A 274 11.20 7.49 10.00
C ARG A 274 12.33 6.51 10.26
N GLU A 275 13.46 6.96 10.85
CA GLU A 275 14.53 6.06 11.29
C GLU A 275 14.04 5.07 12.34
N ILE A 276 13.21 5.52 13.29
CA ILE A 276 12.60 4.64 14.30
C ILE A 276 11.67 3.62 13.64
N VAL A 277 10.83 4.07 12.68
CA VAL A 277 9.92 3.20 11.94
C VAL A 277 10.70 2.12 11.19
N PHE A 278 11.73 2.51 10.45
CA PHE A 278 12.54 1.58 9.67
C PHE A 278 13.38 0.64 10.54
N LYS A 279 13.88 1.09 11.68
CA LYS A 279 14.57 0.22 12.63
C LYS A 279 13.69 -0.94 13.08
N GLU A 280 12.45 -0.67 13.44
CA GLU A 280 11.47 -1.69 13.84
C GLU A 280 11.10 -2.61 12.67
N LEU A 281 10.81 -2.04 11.50
CA LEU A 281 10.49 -2.79 10.29
C LEU A 281 11.64 -3.72 9.87
N VAL A 282 12.86 -3.21 9.82
CA VAL A 282 14.05 -3.98 9.45
C VAL A 282 14.34 -5.08 10.47
N ALA A 283 14.23 -4.79 11.77
CA ALA A 283 14.39 -5.79 12.82
C ALA A 283 13.37 -6.94 12.71
N TRP A 284 12.19 -6.66 12.19
CA TRP A 284 11.18 -7.69 11.90
C TRP A 284 11.52 -8.46 10.61
N ILE A 285 11.87 -7.76 9.52
CA ILE A 285 12.26 -8.37 8.24
C ILE A 285 13.47 -9.32 8.38
N ASP A 286 14.42 -8.98 9.25
CA ASP A 286 15.63 -9.80 9.47
C ASP A 286 15.31 -11.17 10.10
N LYS A 287 14.12 -11.32 10.70
CA LYS A 287 13.66 -12.58 11.30
C LYS A 287 12.80 -13.43 10.36
N HIS A 288 12.31 -12.82 9.28
CA HIS A 288 11.39 -13.42 8.30
C HIS A 288 11.97 -13.31 6.89
#